data_2b7281c8c3e25c35ba2648a4e8370734
#
_entry.id   2b7281c8c3e25c35ba2648a4e8370734
#
_cell.length_a   1.000
_cell.length_b   1.000
_cell.length_c   1.000
_cell.angle_alpha   90.00
_cell.angle_beta   90.00
_cell.angle_gamma   90.00
#
_symmetry.space_group_name_H-M   'P 1'
#
loop_
_entity.id
_entity.type
_entity.pdbx_description
1 polymer ?
#
loop_
_entity_poly.entity_id
_entity_poly.type
_entity_poly.pdbx_seq_one_letter_code
_entity_poly.pdbx_strand_id
1 'polypeptide(L)'
;QRDLCSDLMNAHFPEWQFTQPQGGLSFWVELPDTLATLFATRAEIAGIQLGTGTRFGLDGAFDRFLRMPFTLPDDTTRAAFRVLQPIWDNLRLQASSGKIRKII
;
A
#
# COMPACT_ATOMS: atom_id res chain seq x y z
N GLN A 1 -11.46 -10.36 5.15
CA GLN A 1 -12.74 -10.03 4.56
C GLN A 1 -12.62 -8.90 3.59
N ARG A 2 -13.16 -9.15 2.42
CA ARG A 2 -13.05 -8.17 1.34
C ARG A 2 -13.72 -6.84 1.68
N ASP A 3 -14.95 -6.90 2.19
CA ASP A 3 -15.70 -5.67 2.47
C ASP A 3 -15.05 -4.86 3.58
N LEU A 4 -14.58 -5.53 4.62
CA LEU A 4 -13.87 -4.84 5.69
C LEU A 4 -12.59 -4.17 5.17
N CYS A 5 -11.83 -4.89 4.37
CA CYS A 5 -10.59 -4.34 3.83
C CYS A 5 -10.88 -3.12 2.95
N SER A 6 -11.92 -3.22 2.11
CA SER A 6 -12.34 -2.10 1.27
C SER A 6 -12.74 -0.89 2.11
N ASP A 7 -13.52 -1.10 3.15
CA ASP A 7 -13.94 -0.02 4.03
C ASP A 7 -12.76 0.63 4.72
N LEU A 8 -11.81 -0.18 5.18
CA LEU A 8 -10.62 0.34 5.85
C LEU A 8 -9.74 1.13 4.88
N MET A 9 -9.60 0.66 3.64
CA MET A 9 -8.84 1.43 2.67
C MET A 9 -9.48 2.79 2.41
N ASN A 10 -10.79 2.83 2.28
CA ASN A 10 -11.47 4.11 2.07
C ASN A 10 -11.35 5.03 3.28
N ALA A 11 -11.35 4.48 4.48
CA ALA A 11 -11.25 5.28 5.70
C ALA A 11 -9.83 5.77 5.97
N HIS A 12 -8.84 4.89 5.79
CA HIS A 12 -7.45 5.21 6.14
C HIS A 12 -6.68 5.82 4.98
N PHE A 13 -7.02 5.44 3.76
CA PHE A 13 -6.27 5.86 2.57
C PHE A 13 -7.23 6.33 1.48
N PRO A 14 -7.95 7.41 1.71
CA PRO A 14 -8.99 7.83 0.77
C PRO A 14 -8.46 8.22 -0.61
N GLU A 15 -7.18 8.51 -0.73
CA GLU A 15 -6.60 8.88 -2.02
C GLU A 15 -6.09 7.69 -2.82
N TRP A 16 -6.12 6.48 -2.24
CA TRP A 16 -5.72 5.28 -2.97
C TRP A 16 -6.86 4.85 -3.88
N GLN A 17 -6.51 4.36 -5.06
CA GLN A 17 -7.47 3.73 -5.96
C GLN A 17 -7.24 2.24 -5.94
N PHE A 18 -8.31 1.47 -5.92
CA PHE A 18 -8.13 0.02 -5.86
C PHE A 18 -9.25 -0.68 -6.59
N THR A 19 -8.91 -1.86 -7.13
CA THR A 19 -9.84 -2.73 -7.81
C THR A 19 -9.64 -4.14 -7.29
N GLN A 20 -10.68 -4.96 -7.45
CA GLN A 20 -10.59 -6.37 -7.10
C GLN A 20 -10.53 -7.17 -8.40
N PRO A 21 -9.39 -7.81 -8.67
CA PRO A 21 -9.32 -8.71 -9.82
C PRO A 21 -10.30 -9.86 -9.64
N GLN A 22 -10.89 -10.29 -10.71
CA GLN A 22 -11.85 -11.38 -10.67
C GLN A 22 -11.15 -12.64 -10.15
N GLY A 23 -11.74 -13.26 -9.12
CA GLY A 23 -11.19 -14.49 -8.55
C GLY A 23 -9.97 -14.29 -7.68
N GLY A 24 -9.57 -13.06 -7.42
CA GLY A 24 -8.39 -12.80 -6.61
C GLY A 24 -8.70 -12.75 -5.13
N LEU A 25 -7.63 -12.87 -4.32
CA LEU A 25 -7.70 -12.79 -2.88
C LEU A 25 -7.04 -11.51 -2.37
N SER A 26 -6.79 -10.57 -3.26
CA SER A 26 -6.17 -9.29 -2.93
C SER A 26 -6.80 -8.20 -3.77
N PHE A 27 -6.75 -6.97 -3.25
CA PHE A 27 -7.02 -5.80 -4.07
C PHE A 27 -5.76 -5.39 -4.79
N TRP A 28 -5.92 -4.93 -6.02
CA TRP A 28 -4.87 -4.25 -6.75
C TRP A 28 -5.00 -2.77 -6.45
N VAL A 29 -3.97 -2.19 -5.88
CA VAL A 29 -4.02 -0.83 -5.35
C VAL A 29 -3.07 0.06 -6.14
N GLU A 30 -3.57 1.21 -6.55
CA GLU A 30 -2.74 2.24 -7.17
C GLU A 30 -2.59 3.40 -6.19
N LEU A 31 -1.34 3.69 -5.85
CA LEU A 31 -1.02 4.79 -4.96
C LEU A 31 -0.93 6.10 -5.76
N PRO A 32 -1.14 7.24 -5.12
CA PRO A 32 -1.03 8.52 -5.81
C PRO A 32 0.40 8.94 -6.13
N ASP A 33 1.38 8.19 -5.66
CA ASP A 33 2.79 8.51 -5.90
C ASP A 33 3.59 7.23 -6.03
N THR A 34 4.82 7.33 -6.51
CA THR A 34 5.69 6.19 -6.77
C THR A 34 6.42 5.77 -5.49
N LEU A 35 5.64 5.32 -4.51
CA LEU A 35 6.13 4.98 -3.18
C LEU A 35 5.86 3.53 -2.78
N ALA A 36 5.43 2.68 -3.74
CA ALA A 36 4.98 1.34 -3.38
C ALA A 36 6.10 0.50 -2.77
N THR A 37 7.28 0.49 -3.38
CA THR A 37 8.39 -0.29 -2.84
C THR A 37 8.81 0.18 -1.45
N LEU A 38 8.91 1.49 -1.27
CA LEU A 38 9.33 2.04 0.01
C LEU A 38 8.29 1.77 1.08
N PHE A 39 7.01 1.93 0.73
CA PHE A 39 5.93 1.65 1.65
C PHE A 39 5.91 0.18 2.04
N ALA A 40 6.01 -0.72 1.05
CA ALA A 40 6.00 -2.15 1.32
C ALA A 40 7.20 -2.58 2.17
N THR A 41 8.37 -1.97 1.94
CA THR A 41 9.56 -2.26 2.74
C THR A 41 9.35 -1.87 4.19
N ARG A 42 8.80 -0.69 4.44
CA ARG A 42 8.55 -0.24 5.80
C ARG A 42 7.44 -1.05 6.47
N ALA A 43 6.43 -1.44 5.69
CA ALA A 43 5.39 -2.32 6.21
C ALA A 43 5.97 -3.67 6.64
N GLU A 44 6.88 -4.20 5.85
CA GLU A 44 7.50 -5.49 6.16
C GLU A 44 8.31 -5.41 7.45
N ILE A 45 9.03 -4.32 7.66
CA ILE A 45 9.77 -4.11 8.90
C ILE A 45 8.81 -4.11 10.09
N ALA A 46 7.60 -3.62 9.89
CA ALA A 46 6.57 -3.61 10.94
C ALA A 46 5.79 -4.93 11.02
N GLY A 47 6.15 -5.93 10.22
CA GLY A 47 5.54 -7.24 10.27
C GLY A 47 4.39 -7.46 9.29
N ILE A 48 4.19 -6.56 8.33
CA ILE A 48 3.09 -6.66 7.38
C ILE A 48 3.66 -6.82 5.98
N GLN A 49 3.30 -7.91 5.32
CA GLN A 49 3.78 -8.18 3.97
C GLN A 49 2.77 -7.72 2.94
N LEU A 50 3.22 -6.85 2.04
CA LEU A 50 2.42 -6.38 0.92
C LEU A 50 3.17 -6.72 -0.37
N GLY A 51 2.44 -7.20 -1.37
CA GLY A 51 3.04 -7.44 -2.67
C GLY A 51 3.16 -6.12 -3.43
N THR A 52 4.18 -5.99 -4.26
CA THR A 52 4.33 -4.82 -5.11
C THR A 52 4.25 -5.22 -6.57
N GLY A 53 3.94 -4.23 -7.42
CA GLY A 53 3.86 -4.45 -8.85
C GLY A 53 5.11 -4.05 -9.62
N THR A 54 6.17 -3.70 -8.90
CA THR A 54 7.36 -3.13 -9.53
C THR A 54 8.09 -4.09 -10.44
N ARG A 55 7.88 -5.38 -10.27
CA ARG A 55 8.57 -6.37 -11.10
C ARG A 55 8.26 -6.23 -12.59
N PHE A 56 7.20 -5.52 -12.93
CA PHE A 56 6.83 -5.31 -14.32
C PHE A 56 7.45 -4.05 -14.89
N GLY A 57 8.00 -3.19 -14.06
CA GLY A 57 8.58 -1.95 -14.49
C GLY A 57 10.09 -2.05 -14.50
N LEU A 58 10.71 -1.54 -15.56
CA LEU A 58 12.15 -1.51 -15.65
C LEU A 58 12.74 -0.24 -15.04
N ASP A 59 11.87 0.68 -14.69
CA ASP A 59 12.24 1.91 -14.01
C ASP A 59 11.23 2.16 -12.91
N GLY A 60 11.28 3.29 -12.26
CA GLY A 60 10.38 3.60 -11.17
C GLY A 60 8.96 3.97 -11.58
N ALA A 61 8.64 3.96 -12.87
CA ALA A 61 7.36 4.46 -13.35
C ALA A 61 6.18 3.65 -12.83
N PHE A 62 6.38 2.36 -12.58
CA PHE A 62 5.32 1.48 -12.09
C PHE A 62 5.37 1.28 -10.58
N ASP A 63 6.19 2.03 -9.87
CA ASP A 63 6.33 1.87 -8.43
C ASP A 63 5.22 2.58 -7.67
N ARG A 64 3.99 2.42 -8.15
CA ARG A 64 2.81 2.95 -7.48
C ARG A 64 1.73 1.90 -7.28
N PHE A 65 2.04 0.63 -7.56
CA PHE A 65 1.07 -0.44 -7.44
C PHE A 65 1.48 -1.42 -6.35
N LEU A 66 0.50 -1.85 -5.58
CA LEU A 66 0.71 -2.91 -4.61
C LEU A 66 -0.53 -3.77 -4.51
N ARG A 67 -0.38 -4.94 -3.89
CA ARG A 67 -1.48 -5.84 -3.61
C ARG A 67 -1.78 -5.82 -2.13
N MET A 68 -3.04 -5.61 -1.81
CA MET A 68 -3.52 -5.60 -0.43
C MET A 68 -4.34 -6.87 -0.21
N PRO A 69 -3.84 -7.83 0.57
CA PRO A 69 -4.59 -9.06 0.83
C PRO A 69 -5.80 -8.79 1.71
N PHE A 70 -6.88 -9.55 1.50
CA PHE A 70 -8.07 -9.41 2.32
C PHE A 70 -8.50 -10.74 2.94
N THR A 71 -7.57 -11.69 3.06
CA THR A 71 -7.88 -13.01 3.61
C THR A 71 -7.52 -13.15 5.08
N LEU A 72 -7.01 -12.10 5.69
CA LEU A 72 -6.63 -12.13 7.10
C LEU A 72 -7.87 -11.99 7.99
N PRO A 73 -7.78 -12.48 9.23
CA PRO A 73 -8.87 -12.25 10.19
C PRO A 73 -9.14 -10.76 10.41
N ASP A 74 -10.37 -10.43 10.78
CA ASP A 74 -10.79 -9.04 10.90
C ASP A 74 -9.92 -8.26 11.88
N ASP A 75 -9.62 -8.84 13.04
CA ASP A 75 -8.81 -8.14 14.03
C ASP A 75 -7.40 -7.85 13.51
N THR A 76 -6.82 -8.83 12.80
CA THR A 76 -5.51 -8.67 12.19
C THR A 76 -5.54 -7.58 11.13
N THR A 77 -6.59 -7.56 10.32
CA THR A 77 -6.74 -6.56 9.27
C THR A 77 -6.85 -5.16 9.88
N ARG A 78 -7.68 -5.00 10.91
CA ARG A 78 -7.82 -3.70 11.56
C ARG A 78 -6.51 -3.22 12.18
N ALA A 79 -5.80 -4.14 12.83
CA ALA A 79 -4.52 -3.80 13.44
C ALA A 79 -3.49 -3.40 12.39
N ALA A 80 -3.49 -4.11 11.26
CA ALA A 80 -2.56 -3.81 10.17
C ALA A 80 -2.78 -2.40 9.64
N PHE A 81 -4.04 -2.01 9.42
CA PHE A 81 -4.31 -0.66 8.91
C PHE A 81 -3.92 0.42 9.90
N ARG A 82 -4.06 0.17 11.20
CA ARG A 82 -3.59 1.14 12.20
C ARG A 82 -2.08 1.33 12.15
N VAL A 83 -1.35 0.28 11.81
CA VAL A 83 0.10 0.37 11.65
C VAL A 83 0.47 1.03 10.33
N LEU A 84 -0.24 0.68 9.26
CA LEU A 84 0.11 1.16 7.93
C LEU A 84 -0.15 2.66 7.74
N GLN A 85 -1.17 3.20 8.37
CA GLN A 85 -1.51 4.60 8.13
C GLN A 85 -0.39 5.56 8.52
N PRO A 86 0.18 5.48 9.73
CA PRO A 86 1.27 6.40 10.05
C PRO A 86 2.50 6.19 9.17
N ILE A 87 2.75 4.97 8.72
CA ILE A 87 3.85 4.73 7.78
C ILE A 87 3.61 5.51 6.49
N TRP A 88 2.42 5.41 5.94
CA TRP A 88 2.06 6.10 4.71
C TRP A 88 2.10 7.61 4.89
N ASP A 89 1.53 8.10 5.97
CA ASP A 89 1.51 9.53 6.24
C ASP A 89 2.92 10.10 6.34
N ASN A 90 3.81 9.36 6.99
CA ASN A 90 5.20 9.78 7.13
C ASN A 90 5.90 9.82 5.77
N LEU A 91 5.67 8.81 4.94
CA LEU A 91 6.26 8.78 3.59
C LEU A 91 5.77 9.94 2.74
N ARG A 92 4.48 10.24 2.80
CA ARG A 92 3.92 11.35 2.05
C ARG A 92 4.50 12.67 2.50
N LEU A 93 4.66 12.83 3.79
CA LEU A 93 5.24 14.04 4.34
C LEU A 93 6.69 14.21 3.87
N GLN A 94 7.46 13.14 3.92
CA GLN A 94 8.84 13.19 3.47
C GLN A 94 8.95 13.46 1.99
N ALA A 95 8.08 12.86 1.19
CA ALA A 95 8.08 13.11 -0.25
C ALA A 95 7.74 14.56 -0.56
N SER A 96 6.75 15.11 0.13
CA SER A 96 6.36 16.51 -0.06
C SER A 96 7.47 17.49 0.29
N SER A 97 8.25 17.15 1.31
CA SER A 97 9.34 18.03 1.76
C SER A 97 10.64 17.83 0.97
N GLY A 98 10.64 16.90 0.02
CA GLY A 98 11.82 16.62 -0.77
C GLY A 98 12.86 15.78 -0.08
N LYS A 99 12.55 15.21 1.06
CA LYS A 99 13.50 14.37 1.79
C LYS A 99 13.67 12.99 1.19
N ILE A 100 12.66 12.52 0.49
CA ILE A 100 12.78 11.29 -0.27
C ILE A 100 13.09 11.68 -1.69
N ARG A 101 14.29 11.37 -2.10
CA ARG A 101 14.70 11.69 -3.45
C ARG A 101 14.66 10.45 -4.29
N LYS A 102 14.24 10.64 -5.50
CA LYS A 102 14.43 9.61 -6.50
C LYS A 102 15.85 9.71 -6.95
N ILE A 103 16.61 8.75 -6.58
CA ILE A 103 17.98 8.70 -7.00
C ILE A 103 18.00 7.90 -8.27
N ILE A 104 18.35 8.57 -9.25
CA ILE A 104 18.31 7.95 -10.55
C ILE A 104 19.68 7.46 -10.93
#